data_a94ceae7f756d5361345a055566faf00
#
_entry.id   a94ceae7f756d5361345a055566faf00
#
_cell.length_a   1.000
_cell.length_b   1.000
_cell.length_c   1.000
_cell.angle_alpha   90.00
_cell.angle_beta   90.00
_cell.angle_gamma   90.00
#
_symmetry.space_group_name_H-M   'P 1'
#
loop_
_entity.id
_entity.type
_entity.pdbx_description
1 polymer ?
#
loop_
_entity_poly.entity_id
_entity_poly.type
_entity_poly.pdbx_seq_one_letter_code
_entity_poly.pdbx_strand_id
1 'polypeptide(L)'
;MRALSRSALSNLLGAIAVIFCTVLEPAHAAETTAFAMFEKGDYLAAAKAGAAEGGATSLALAARATLADATMRDAPCMECLQNAERLARQAIAADPNNMEGHIHLAVALGYQARIIGSLRARFARFPEQAKQEIETALRLAPGNHWALSAAGGFNIEVVRSGGRFLGNLFYGASFEDGVSYFQKAIAADPENPLIKLQYALALTGYAFDARRAEIAAVLDSSVHAKPGNIYEEAMRQRAGRLLVLLNENKVDDYIVLARRYQGFPN
;
A
#
# COMPACT_ATOMS: atom_id res chain seq x y z
N MET A 1 94.66 13.90 25.52
CA MET A 1 94.46 15.33 25.53
C MET A 1 93.03 15.65 25.02
N ARG A 2 92.24 16.29 25.87
CA ARG A 2 91.12 17.21 25.54
C ARG A 2 90.06 16.73 24.55
N ALA A 3 88.81 16.90 24.74
CA ALA A 3 87.88 17.46 25.72
C ALA A 3 86.48 17.45 25.05
N LEU A 4 85.46 17.05 25.77
CA LEU A 4 84.12 17.66 25.94
C LEU A 4 83.44 18.32 24.73
N SER A 5 82.21 17.87 24.41
CA SER A 5 80.99 18.73 24.50
C SER A 5 79.77 17.96 24.08
N ARG A 6 78.89 17.58 24.93
CA ARG A 6 77.55 18.11 25.31
C ARG A 6 76.55 18.34 24.16
N SER A 7 75.48 17.56 24.27
CA SER A 7 74.07 17.87 24.29
C SER A 7 73.38 18.30 23.00
N ALA A 8 72.38 17.52 22.62
CA ALA A 8 71.01 18.05 22.46
C ALA A 8 70.03 16.86 22.38
N LEU A 9 69.24 16.70 23.46
CA LEU A 9 67.95 16.04 23.41
C LEU A 9 67.04 16.85 22.51
N SER A 10 66.46 16.24 21.49
CA SER A 10 65.24 16.80 20.88
C SER A 10 64.16 15.73 20.96
N ASN A 11 63.15 16.10 21.76
CA ASN A 11 61.94 15.39 21.95
C ASN A 11 61.18 15.23 20.61
N LEU A 12 60.99 14.00 20.14
CA LEU A 12 59.97 13.69 19.14
C LEU A 12 58.70 13.27 19.91
N LEU A 13 57.84 14.25 20.14
CA LEU A 13 56.44 14.01 20.51
C LEU A 13 55.71 13.41 19.27
N GLY A 14 55.54 12.11 19.30
CA GLY A 14 54.65 11.40 18.38
C GLY A 14 53.19 11.78 18.71
N ALA A 15 52.60 12.60 17.85
CA ALA A 15 51.16 12.86 17.89
C ALA A 15 50.45 11.60 17.42
N ILE A 16 49.88 10.84 18.34
CA ILE A 16 48.93 9.78 18.03
C ILE A 16 47.63 10.46 17.60
N ALA A 17 47.39 10.56 16.31
CA ALA A 17 46.08 10.94 15.77
C ALA A 17 45.10 9.81 16.03
N VAL A 18 44.30 9.94 17.10
CA VAL A 18 43.14 9.11 17.35
C VAL A 18 42.11 9.48 16.27
N ILE A 19 42.03 8.65 15.22
CA ILE A 19 40.94 8.73 14.25
C ILE A 19 39.70 8.25 15.00
N PHE A 20 38.86 9.19 15.45
CA PHE A 20 37.50 8.90 15.87
C PHE A 20 36.73 8.44 14.63
N CYS A 21 36.68 7.15 14.40
CA CYS A 21 35.73 6.54 13.48
C CYS A 21 34.36 6.70 14.14
N THR A 22 33.67 7.82 13.84
CA THR A 22 32.25 7.95 14.16
C THR A 22 31.55 6.91 13.31
N VAL A 23 31.23 5.78 13.92
CA VAL A 23 30.24 4.84 13.39
C VAL A 23 28.96 5.67 13.29
N LEU A 24 28.61 6.10 12.06
CA LEU A 24 27.24 6.56 11.79
C LEU A 24 26.36 5.33 12.06
N GLU A 25 25.75 5.29 13.23
CA GLU A 25 24.61 4.44 13.44
C GLU A 25 23.60 4.78 12.34
N PRO A 26 23.02 3.76 11.64
CA PRO A 26 21.94 4.07 10.71
C PRO A 26 20.88 4.80 11.54
N ALA A 27 20.64 6.06 11.19
CA ALA A 27 19.60 6.85 11.79
C ALA A 27 18.31 6.02 11.64
N HIS A 28 17.83 5.43 12.74
CA HIS A 28 16.45 5.02 12.85
C HIS A 28 15.69 6.31 12.54
N ALA A 29 15.03 6.34 11.39
CA ALA A 29 14.17 7.46 11.04
C ALA A 29 13.26 7.66 12.26
N ALA A 30 13.37 8.80 12.93
CA ALA A 30 12.55 9.08 14.09
C ALA A 30 11.10 8.87 13.62
N GLU A 31 10.37 8.02 14.35
CA GLU A 31 8.97 7.75 14.06
C GLU A 31 8.23 9.07 14.00
N THR A 32 7.69 9.43 12.83
CA THR A 32 7.04 10.73 12.67
C THR A 32 5.75 10.76 13.49
N THR A 33 5.34 11.96 13.92
CA THR A 33 4.08 12.15 14.65
C THR A 33 2.91 11.57 13.84
N ALA A 34 2.92 11.75 12.52
CA ALA A 34 1.91 11.20 11.62
C ALA A 34 1.88 9.66 11.63
N PHE A 35 3.04 9.02 11.64
CA PHE A 35 3.12 7.56 11.70
C PHE A 35 2.60 7.01 13.03
N ALA A 36 2.99 7.58 14.15
CA ALA A 36 2.49 7.19 15.47
C ALA A 36 0.96 7.33 15.60
N MET A 37 0.37 8.37 14.97
CA MET A 37 -1.09 8.53 14.91
C MET A 37 -1.74 7.47 14.02
N PHE A 38 -1.13 7.12 12.87
CA PHE A 38 -1.62 6.07 11.99
C PHE A 38 -1.67 4.72 12.69
N GLU A 39 -0.60 4.34 13.40
CA GLU A 39 -0.52 3.09 14.16
C GLU A 39 -1.56 2.98 15.28
N LYS A 40 -2.03 4.11 15.81
CA LYS A 40 -3.13 4.18 16.80
C LYS A 40 -4.53 4.17 16.18
N GLY A 41 -4.63 4.23 14.85
CA GLY A 41 -5.92 4.30 14.16
C GLY A 41 -6.50 5.71 14.00
N ASP A 42 -5.77 6.74 14.40
CA ASP A 42 -6.18 8.15 14.28
C ASP A 42 -5.91 8.67 12.86
N TYR A 43 -6.54 8.06 11.85
CA TYR A 43 -6.20 8.29 10.44
C TYR A 43 -6.37 9.73 9.99
N LEU A 44 -7.42 10.43 10.45
CA LEU A 44 -7.60 11.85 10.11
C LEU A 44 -6.52 12.73 10.73
N ALA A 45 -6.12 12.46 11.96
CA ALA A 45 -5.03 13.17 12.61
C ALA A 45 -3.69 12.86 11.92
N ALA A 46 -3.43 11.59 11.58
CA ALA A 46 -2.25 11.17 10.84
C ALA A 46 -2.16 11.85 9.46
N ALA A 47 -3.26 11.91 8.73
CA ALA A 47 -3.32 12.58 7.43
C ALA A 47 -3.01 14.08 7.56
N LYS A 48 -3.59 14.75 8.56
CA LYS A 48 -3.34 16.18 8.82
C LYS A 48 -1.88 16.43 9.23
N ALA A 49 -1.34 15.62 10.13
CA ALA A 49 0.04 15.72 10.59
C ALA A 49 1.03 15.50 9.45
N GLY A 50 0.89 14.43 8.69
CA GLY A 50 1.77 14.13 7.56
C GLY A 50 1.71 15.17 6.43
N ALA A 51 0.53 15.76 6.18
CA ALA A 51 0.40 16.87 5.24
C ALA A 51 1.10 18.15 5.76
N ALA A 52 1.09 18.39 7.07
CA ALA A 52 1.77 19.54 7.69
C ALA A 52 3.30 19.35 7.80
N GLU A 53 3.76 18.13 8.05
CA GLU A 53 5.19 17.79 8.05
C GLU A 53 5.82 18.03 6.68
N GLY A 54 5.09 17.73 5.62
CA GLY A 54 5.56 17.89 4.24
C GLY A 54 6.63 16.86 3.85
N GLY A 55 7.19 17.03 2.65
CA GLY A 55 8.14 16.07 2.09
C GLY A 55 7.46 14.80 1.56
N ALA A 56 8.16 14.06 0.73
CA ALA A 56 7.57 12.94 -0.02
C ALA A 56 7.01 11.83 0.89
N THR A 57 7.78 11.41 1.88
CA THR A 57 7.40 10.31 2.78
C THR A 57 6.19 10.65 3.64
N SER A 58 6.18 11.83 4.27
CA SER A 58 5.06 12.27 5.12
C SER A 58 3.79 12.53 4.30
N LEU A 59 3.91 13.06 3.08
CA LEU A 59 2.79 13.23 2.15
C LEU A 59 2.22 11.89 1.68
N ALA A 60 3.08 10.90 1.39
CA ALA A 60 2.64 9.55 1.05
C ALA A 60 1.92 8.87 2.22
N LEU A 61 2.43 9.01 3.44
CA LEU A 61 1.76 8.55 4.66
C LEU A 61 0.41 9.25 4.86
N ALA A 62 0.33 10.57 4.61
CA ALA A 62 -0.94 11.31 4.67
C ALA A 62 -1.96 10.79 3.65
N ALA A 63 -1.52 10.45 2.43
CA ALA A 63 -2.37 9.80 1.42
C ALA A 63 -2.85 8.43 1.89
N ARG A 64 -1.96 7.59 2.44
CA ARG A 64 -2.29 6.29 3.04
C ARG A 64 -3.32 6.43 4.16
N ALA A 65 -3.11 7.36 5.08
CA ALA A 65 -4.02 7.60 6.19
C ALA A 65 -5.41 8.07 5.72
N THR A 66 -5.44 8.94 4.72
CA THR A 66 -6.70 9.38 4.10
C THR A 66 -7.44 8.23 3.42
N LEU A 67 -6.73 7.33 2.73
CA LEU A 67 -7.31 6.11 2.16
C LEU A 67 -7.82 5.16 3.24
N ALA A 68 -7.09 5.00 4.33
CA ALA A 68 -7.52 4.18 5.46
C ALA A 68 -8.82 4.72 6.05
N ASP A 69 -8.91 6.02 6.33
CA ASP A 69 -10.16 6.65 6.80
C ASP A 69 -11.31 6.44 5.81
N ALA A 70 -11.06 6.71 4.50
CA ALA A 70 -12.07 6.58 3.47
C ALA A 70 -12.62 5.15 3.36
N THR A 71 -11.75 4.16 3.45
CA THR A 71 -12.15 2.74 3.33
C THR A 71 -12.78 2.17 4.60
N MET A 72 -12.56 2.80 5.76
CA MET A 72 -13.20 2.40 7.02
C MET A 72 -14.63 2.92 7.17
N ARG A 73 -15.04 3.88 6.36
CA ARG A 73 -16.39 4.46 6.38
C ARG A 73 -17.44 3.47 5.86
N ASP A 74 -18.68 3.62 6.32
CA ASP A 74 -19.80 2.82 5.86
C ASP A 74 -20.26 3.15 4.43
N ALA A 75 -20.02 4.39 3.99
CA ALA A 75 -20.34 4.85 2.64
C ALA A 75 -19.09 5.41 1.94
N PRO A 76 -18.97 5.22 0.62
CA PRO A 76 -17.87 5.79 -0.15
C PRO A 76 -17.79 7.30 -0.02
N CYS A 77 -16.58 7.82 0.21
CA CYS A 77 -16.32 9.26 0.36
C CYS A 77 -15.48 9.76 -0.82
N MET A 78 -16.12 10.32 -1.84
CA MET A 78 -15.44 10.85 -3.02
C MET A 78 -14.43 11.94 -2.64
N GLU A 79 -14.80 12.88 -1.79
CA GLU A 79 -13.93 13.97 -1.35
C GLU A 79 -12.68 13.44 -0.62
N CYS A 80 -12.85 12.42 0.23
CA CYS A 80 -11.72 11.76 0.89
C CYS A 80 -10.75 11.16 -0.14
N LEU A 81 -11.27 10.48 -1.17
CA LEU A 81 -10.46 9.86 -2.21
C LEU A 81 -9.75 10.88 -3.09
N GLN A 82 -10.40 12.00 -3.41
CA GLN A 82 -9.79 13.12 -4.12
C GLN A 82 -8.69 13.79 -3.28
N ASN A 83 -8.88 13.89 -1.97
CA ASN A 83 -7.85 14.38 -1.07
C ASN A 83 -6.64 13.42 -1.01
N ALA A 84 -6.89 12.11 -0.94
CA ALA A 84 -5.82 11.10 -0.99
C ALA A 84 -5.04 11.17 -2.33
N GLU A 85 -5.74 11.32 -3.46
CA GLU A 85 -5.13 11.55 -4.77
C GLU A 85 -4.23 12.78 -4.78
N ARG A 86 -4.73 13.91 -4.26
CA ARG A 86 -3.96 15.16 -4.19
C ARG A 86 -2.68 15.00 -3.36
N LEU A 87 -2.77 14.37 -2.21
CA LEU A 87 -1.62 14.12 -1.33
C LEU A 87 -0.60 13.17 -1.98
N ALA A 88 -1.06 12.11 -2.62
CA ALA A 88 -0.19 11.19 -3.35
C ALA A 88 0.53 11.89 -4.52
N ARG A 89 -0.16 12.74 -5.28
CA ARG A 89 0.47 13.56 -6.34
C ARG A 89 1.50 14.54 -5.78
N GLN A 90 1.25 15.12 -4.61
CA GLN A 90 2.22 15.98 -3.93
C GLN A 90 3.45 15.20 -3.47
N ALA A 91 3.28 13.95 -2.96
CA ALA A 91 4.39 13.08 -2.61
C ALA A 91 5.28 12.78 -3.82
N ILE A 92 4.68 12.42 -4.96
CA ILE A 92 5.38 12.16 -6.23
C ILE A 92 6.07 13.43 -6.75
N ALA A 93 5.43 14.59 -6.63
CA ALA A 93 6.03 15.86 -7.04
C ALA A 93 7.25 16.24 -6.18
N ALA A 94 7.23 15.89 -4.88
CA ALA A 94 8.36 16.11 -3.98
C ALA A 94 9.51 15.11 -4.21
N ASP A 95 9.19 13.86 -4.56
CA ASP A 95 10.15 12.84 -4.96
C ASP A 95 9.51 11.88 -5.99
N PRO A 96 9.88 11.97 -7.27
CA PRO A 96 9.38 11.07 -8.33
C PRO A 96 9.73 9.58 -8.12
N ASN A 97 10.62 9.26 -7.20
CA ASN A 97 10.95 7.89 -6.83
C ASN A 97 10.25 7.43 -5.55
N ASN A 98 9.32 8.21 -5.02
CA ASN A 98 8.52 7.81 -3.88
C ASN A 98 7.49 6.73 -4.28
N MET A 99 7.88 5.48 -4.10
CA MET A 99 7.07 4.31 -4.46
C MET A 99 5.67 4.33 -3.81
N GLU A 100 5.58 4.71 -2.54
CA GLU A 100 4.29 4.74 -1.82
C GLU A 100 3.33 5.78 -2.40
N GLY A 101 3.84 6.95 -2.82
CA GLY A 101 3.05 7.96 -3.52
C GLY A 101 2.39 7.40 -4.78
N HIS A 102 3.15 6.64 -5.60
CA HIS A 102 2.62 5.98 -6.79
C HIS A 102 1.55 4.94 -6.46
N ILE A 103 1.78 4.09 -5.44
CA ILE A 103 0.79 3.10 -5.00
C ILE A 103 -0.50 3.78 -4.53
N HIS A 104 -0.39 4.79 -3.68
CA HIS A 104 -1.57 5.44 -3.10
C HIS A 104 -2.35 6.26 -4.15
N LEU A 105 -1.66 6.83 -5.15
CA LEU A 105 -2.32 7.44 -6.29
C LEU A 105 -3.15 6.42 -7.09
N ALA A 106 -2.55 5.29 -7.42
CA ALA A 106 -3.26 4.22 -8.15
C ALA A 106 -4.47 3.70 -7.37
N VAL A 107 -4.33 3.50 -6.05
CA VAL A 107 -5.42 3.05 -5.17
C VAL A 107 -6.53 4.09 -5.11
N ALA A 108 -6.21 5.37 -4.93
CA ALA A 108 -7.20 6.45 -4.90
C ALA A 108 -8.00 6.53 -6.20
N LEU A 109 -7.34 6.45 -7.37
CA LEU A 109 -7.99 6.43 -8.68
C LEU A 109 -8.89 5.19 -8.84
N GLY A 110 -8.45 4.02 -8.37
CA GLY A 110 -9.23 2.79 -8.40
C GLY A 110 -10.53 2.89 -7.60
N TYR A 111 -10.50 3.44 -6.39
CA TYR A 111 -11.71 3.65 -5.58
C TYR A 111 -12.62 4.72 -6.18
N GLN A 112 -12.08 5.82 -6.68
CA GLN A 112 -12.87 6.84 -7.39
C GLN A 112 -13.58 6.23 -8.61
N ALA A 113 -12.89 5.38 -9.39
CA ALA A 113 -13.44 4.71 -10.55
C ALA A 113 -14.67 3.85 -10.20
N ARG A 114 -14.67 3.19 -9.04
CA ARG A 114 -15.83 2.40 -8.57
C ARG A 114 -17.03 3.26 -8.23
N ILE A 115 -16.81 4.48 -7.72
CA ILE A 115 -17.89 5.41 -7.38
C ILE A 115 -18.51 6.02 -8.65
N ILE A 116 -17.69 6.47 -9.60
CA ILE A 116 -18.20 7.14 -10.81
C ILE A 116 -18.66 6.18 -11.91
N GLY A 117 -18.30 4.90 -11.79
CA GLY A 117 -18.59 3.84 -12.75
C GLY A 117 -17.58 3.75 -13.90
N SER A 118 -17.45 2.54 -14.46
CA SER A 118 -16.40 2.19 -15.42
C SER A 118 -16.33 3.09 -16.67
N LEU A 119 -17.48 3.50 -17.20
CA LEU A 119 -17.51 4.34 -18.40
C LEU A 119 -16.94 5.74 -18.12
N ARG A 120 -17.38 6.39 -17.04
CA ARG A 120 -16.86 7.71 -16.65
C ARG A 120 -15.39 7.65 -16.26
N ALA A 121 -14.98 6.60 -15.54
CA ALA A 121 -13.59 6.37 -15.17
C ALA A 121 -12.68 6.25 -16.39
N ARG A 122 -13.14 5.58 -17.46
CA ARG A 122 -12.41 5.49 -18.73
C ARG A 122 -12.27 6.87 -19.39
N PHE A 123 -13.33 7.67 -19.45
CA PHE A 123 -13.23 9.03 -19.99
C PHE A 123 -12.31 9.92 -19.16
N ALA A 124 -12.28 9.75 -17.84
CA ALA A 124 -11.35 10.43 -16.94
C ALA A 124 -9.91 9.86 -17.00
N ARG A 125 -9.67 8.81 -17.78
CA ARG A 125 -8.39 8.10 -17.94
C ARG A 125 -7.84 7.55 -16.62
N PHE A 126 -8.70 7.21 -15.68
CA PHE A 126 -8.27 6.63 -14.40
C PHE A 126 -7.56 5.28 -14.56
N PRO A 127 -8.01 4.34 -15.40
CA PRO A 127 -7.31 3.08 -15.60
C PRO A 127 -5.90 3.25 -16.16
N GLU A 128 -5.72 4.15 -17.15
CA GLU A 128 -4.41 4.41 -17.75
C GLU A 128 -3.44 5.02 -16.73
N GLN A 129 -3.91 6.01 -15.96
CA GLN A 129 -3.11 6.63 -14.91
C GLN A 129 -2.76 5.60 -13.83
N ALA A 130 -3.74 4.85 -13.31
CA ALA A 130 -3.50 3.84 -12.28
C ALA A 130 -2.48 2.79 -12.75
N LYS A 131 -2.58 2.32 -14.02
CA LYS A 131 -1.61 1.40 -14.61
C LYS A 131 -0.20 1.97 -14.61
N GLN A 132 -0.02 3.21 -15.08
CA GLN A 132 1.27 3.87 -15.13
C GLN A 132 1.90 3.99 -13.74
N GLU A 133 1.11 4.35 -12.73
CA GLU A 133 1.59 4.48 -11.35
C GLU A 133 1.98 3.13 -10.75
N ILE A 134 1.19 2.07 -10.98
CA ILE A 134 1.51 0.70 -10.56
C ILE A 134 2.81 0.22 -11.23
N GLU A 135 2.97 0.42 -12.54
CA GLU A 135 4.18 0.03 -13.27
C GLU A 135 5.41 0.78 -12.74
N THR A 136 5.24 2.05 -12.39
CA THR A 136 6.33 2.84 -11.77
C THR A 136 6.68 2.30 -10.39
N ALA A 137 5.68 2.01 -9.54
CA ALA A 137 5.92 1.42 -8.22
C ALA A 137 6.63 0.06 -8.30
N LEU A 138 6.22 -0.81 -9.23
CA LEU A 138 6.86 -2.11 -9.47
C LEU A 138 8.28 -1.98 -10.02
N ARG A 139 8.57 -0.97 -10.83
CA ARG A 139 9.93 -0.71 -11.32
C ARG A 139 10.84 -0.22 -10.20
N LEU A 140 10.33 0.63 -9.30
CA LEU A 140 11.07 1.14 -8.14
C LEU A 140 11.32 0.05 -7.09
N ALA A 141 10.34 -0.84 -6.87
CA ALA A 141 10.42 -1.92 -5.88
C ALA A 141 9.68 -3.19 -6.37
N PRO A 142 10.32 -4.03 -7.21
CA PRO A 142 9.65 -5.17 -7.86
C PRO A 142 9.08 -6.23 -6.91
N GLY A 143 9.65 -6.33 -5.71
CA GLY A 143 9.21 -7.28 -4.67
C GLY A 143 8.27 -6.67 -3.62
N ASN A 144 7.89 -5.41 -3.76
CA ASN A 144 7.04 -4.77 -2.76
C ASN A 144 5.61 -5.33 -2.79
N HIS A 145 5.17 -5.85 -1.66
CA HIS A 145 3.86 -6.51 -1.54
C HIS A 145 2.67 -5.57 -1.82
N TRP A 146 2.77 -4.29 -1.52
CA TRP A 146 1.72 -3.31 -1.82
C TRP A 146 1.61 -3.03 -3.32
N ALA A 147 2.75 -2.86 -4.01
CA ALA A 147 2.78 -2.66 -5.46
C ALA A 147 2.26 -3.90 -6.20
N LEU A 148 2.67 -5.10 -5.75
CA LEU A 148 2.17 -6.38 -6.28
C LEU A 148 0.66 -6.53 -6.05
N SER A 149 0.15 -6.21 -4.85
CA SER A 149 -1.28 -6.26 -4.54
C SER A 149 -2.08 -5.28 -5.40
N ALA A 150 -1.58 -4.04 -5.59
CA ALA A 150 -2.20 -3.05 -6.47
C ALA A 150 -2.27 -3.54 -7.93
N ALA A 151 -1.20 -4.17 -8.44
CA ALA A 151 -1.18 -4.79 -9.76
C ALA A 151 -2.20 -5.93 -9.88
N GLY A 152 -2.30 -6.78 -8.86
CA GLY A 152 -3.28 -7.86 -8.78
C GLY A 152 -4.71 -7.32 -8.87
N GLY A 153 -5.02 -6.34 -8.02
CA GLY A 153 -6.33 -5.68 -8.00
C GLY A 153 -6.67 -4.99 -9.32
N PHE A 154 -5.71 -4.27 -9.91
CA PHE A 154 -5.88 -3.61 -11.20
C PHE A 154 -6.24 -4.59 -12.32
N ASN A 155 -5.46 -5.67 -12.48
CA ASN A 155 -5.66 -6.65 -13.53
C ASN A 155 -7.06 -7.30 -13.45
N ILE A 156 -7.47 -7.76 -12.27
CA ILE A 156 -8.79 -8.37 -12.07
C ILE A 156 -9.91 -7.35 -12.27
N GLU A 157 -9.78 -6.13 -11.76
CA GLU A 157 -10.79 -5.08 -11.86
C GLU A 157 -11.03 -4.63 -13.31
N VAL A 158 -9.97 -4.46 -14.09
CA VAL A 158 -10.05 -4.07 -15.50
C VAL A 158 -10.76 -5.17 -16.31
N VAL A 159 -10.41 -6.44 -16.10
CA VAL A 159 -11.07 -7.56 -16.76
C VAL A 159 -12.52 -7.72 -16.32
N ARG A 160 -12.80 -7.50 -15.03
CA ARG A 160 -14.17 -7.52 -14.49
C ARG A 160 -15.06 -6.46 -15.13
N SER A 161 -14.55 -5.23 -15.27
CA SER A 161 -15.33 -4.07 -15.73
C SER A 161 -15.40 -3.92 -17.25
N GLY A 162 -14.36 -4.34 -17.97
CA GLY A 162 -14.25 -4.20 -19.44
C GLY A 162 -14.36 -5.51 -20.22
N GLY A 163 -14.36 -6.65 -19.52
CA GLY A 163 -14.27 -7.96 -20.14
C GLY A 163 -12.83 -8.36 -20.51
N ARG A 164 -12.59 -9.66 -20.70
CA ARG A 164 -11.25 -10.23 -20.98
C ARG A 164 -10.60 -9.63 -22.23
N PHE A 165 -11.37 -9.53 -23.30
CA PHE A 165 -10.84 -9.05 -24.58
C PHE A 165 -10.38 -7.59 -24.53
N LEU A 166 -11.25 -6.68 -24.06
CA LEU A 166 -10.92 -5.26 -23.99
C LEU A 166 -9.88 -4.96 -22.90
N GLY A 167 -9.93 -5.69 -21.78
CA GLY A 167 -8.93 -5.57 -20.72
C GLY A 167 -7.53 -5.91 -21.22
N ASN A 168 -7.40 -7.00 -21.97
CA ASN A 168 -6.12 -7.38 -22.56
C ASN A 168 -5.69 -6.41 -23.66
N LEU A 169 -6.59 -6.07 -24.59
CA LEU A 169 -6.27 -5.22 -25.74
C LEU A 169 -5.78 -3.83 -25.34
N PHE A 170 -6.45 -3.17 -24.38
CA PHE A 170 -6.14 -1.79 -24.02
C PHE A 170 -5.13 -1.66 -22.88
N TYR A 171 -5.08 -2.64 -21.98
CA TYR A 171 -4.30 -2.54 -20.76
C TYR A 171 -3.30 -3.69 -20.59
N GLY A 172 -3.32 -4.71 -21.45
CA GLY A 172 -2.52 -5.92 -21.27
C GLY A 172 -2.93 -6.70 -20.02
N ALA A 173 -4.15 -6.46 -19.50
CA ALA A 173 -4.62 -7.05 -18.26
C ALA A 173 -5.24 -8.43 -18.49
N SER A 174 -4.93 -9.37 -17.60
CA SER A 174 -5.55 -10.69 -17.55
C SER A 174 -5.95 -11.05 -16.11
N PHE A 175 -6.92 -11.95 -15.99
CA PHE A 175 -7.29 -12.51 -14.69
C PHE A 175 -6.14 -13.32 -14.11
N GLU A 176 -5.47 -14.09 -14.91
CA GLU A 176 -4.36 -14.96 -14.57
C GLU A 176 -3.17 -14.17 -14.02
N ASP A 177 -2.82 -13.05 -14.67
CA ASP A 177 -1.80 -12.14 -14.16
C ASP A 177 -2.22 -11.51 -12.83
N GLY A 178 -3.49 -11.12 -12.70
CA GLY A 178 -4.02 -10.58 -11.46
C GLY A 178 -3.88 -11.56 -10.29
N VAL A 179 -4.22 -12.83 -10.50
CA VAL A 179 -4.02 -13.91 -9.51
C VAL A 179 -2.54 -14.08 -9.18
N SER A 180 -1.68 -14.15 -10.20
CA SER A 180 -0.23 -14.30 -10.01
C SER A 180 0.36 -13.16 -9.19
N TYR A 181 -0.05 -11.91 -9.44
CA TYR A 181 0.39 -10.76 -8.65
C TYR A 181 -0.05 -10.84 -7.18
N PHE A 182 -1.30 -11.23 -6.91
CA PHE A 182 -1.75 -11.43 -5.52
C PHE A 182 -0.99 -12.56 -4.81
N GLN A 183 -0.73 -13.66 -5.50
CA GLN A 183 0.07 -14.76 -4.93
C GLN A 183 1.48 -14.31 -4.58
N LYS A 184 2.14 -13.52 -5.45
CA LYS A 184 3.44 -12.92 -5.17
C LYS A 184 3.37 -11.93 -4.00
N ALA A 185 2.32 -11.12 -3.92
CA ALA A 185 2.12 -10.18 -2.81
C ALA A 185 1.98 -10.92 -1.47
N ILE A 186 1.17 -11.98 -1.43
CA ILE A 186 0.99 -12.83 -0.24
C ILE A 186 2.29 -13.54 0.13
N ALA A 187 3.07 -14.02 -0.85
CA ALA A 187 4.36 -14.65 -0.59
C ALA A 187 5.40 -13.66 -0.04
N ALA A 188 5.34 -12.38 -0.44
CA ALA A 188 6.22 -11.32 0.05
C ALA A 188 5.87 -10.85 1.47
N ASP A 189 4.59 -10.92 1.85
CA ASP A 189 4.11 -10.62 3.21
C ASP A 189 2.98 -11.58 3.60
N PRO A 190 3.31 -12.80 4.05
CA PRO A 190 2.33 -13.85 4.33
C PRO A 190 1.46 -13.59 5.57
N GLU A 191 1.86 -12.67 6.43
CA GLU A 191 1.10 -12.32 7.63
C GLU A 191 0.18 -11.10 7.44
N ASN A 192 0.11 -10.52 6.24
CA ASN A 192 -0.70 -9.35 5.96
C ASN A 192 -2.17 -9.70 5.67
N PRO A 193 -3.11 -9.42 6.58
CA PRO A 193 -4.52 -9.75 6.38
C PRO A 193 -5.20 -8.89 5.31
N LEU A 194 -4.71 -7.65 5.10
CA LEU A 194 -5.30 -6.74 4.10
C LEU A 194 -5.10 -7.25 2.68
N ILE A 195 -3.89 -7.73 2.34
CA ILE A 195 -3.60 -8.26 0.99
C ILE A 195 -4.49 -9.46 0.69
N LYS A 196 -4.64 -10.38 1.66
CA LYS A 196 -5.51 -11.55 1.54
C LYS A 196 -6.98 -11.15 1.39
N LEU A 197 -7.47 -10.20 2.20
CA LEU A 197 -8.83 -9.68 2.06
C LEU A 197 -9.04 -9.05 0.68
N GLN A 198 -8.12 -8.22 0.19
CA GLN A 198 -8.22 -7.61 -1.14
C GLN A 198 -8.27 -8.66 -2.25
N TYR A 199 -7.49 -9.73 -2.13
CA TYR A 199 -7.54 -10.85 -3.08
C TYR A 199 -8.90 -11.56 -3.04
N ALA A 200 -9.41 -11.91 -1.86
CA ALA A 200 -10.74 -12.52 -1.72
C ALA A 200 -11.85 -11.64 -2.30
N LEU A 201 -11.80 -10.32 -2.05
CA LEU A 201 -12.74 -9.35 -2.61
C LEU A 201 -12.63 -9.27 -4.15
N ALA A 202 -11.43 -9.28 -4.70
CA ALA A 202 -11.22 -9.27 -6.16
C ALA A 202 -11.79 -10.54 -6.82
N LEU A 203 -11.55 -11.71 -6.24
CA LEU A 203 -12.15 -12.98 -6.70
C LEU A 203 -13.68 -12.95 -6.61
N THR A 204 -14.22 -12.42 -5.50
CA THR A 204 -15.67 -12.26 -5.32
C THR A 204 -16.29 -11.41 -6.42
N GLY A 205 -15.66 -10.28 -6.76
CA GLY A 205 -16.17 -9.39 -7.80
C GLY A 205 -16.12 -9.98 -9.21
N TYR A 206 -15.19 -10.89 -9.48
CA TYR A 206 -14.97 -11.44 -10.80
C TYR A 206 -15.69 -12.79 -11.05
N ALA A 207 -15.63 -13.73 -10.11
CA ALA A 207 -16.07 -15.10 -10.34
C ALA A 207 -16.50 -15.81 -9.04
N PHE A 208 -17.42 -15.21 -8.28
CA PHE A 208 -17.81 -15.69 -6.95
C PHE A 208 -18.17 -17.19 -6.95
N ASP A 209 -19.14 -17.62 -7.78
CA ASP A 209 -19.63 -18.99 -7.78
C ASP A 209 -18.53 -20.00 -8.16
N ALA A 210 -17.74 -19.68 -9.17
CA ALA A 210 -16.67 -20.56 -9.66
C ALA A 210 -15.48 -20.64 -8.71
N ARG A 211 -15.29 -19.64 -7.85
CA ARG A 211 -14.12 -19.49 -6.95
C ARG A 211 -14.47 -19.54 -5.47
N ARG A 212 -15.69 -19.93 -5.12
CA ARG A 212 -16.18 -19.86 -3.74
C ARG A 212 -15.28 -20.59 -2.74
N ALA A 213 -14.77 -21.76 -3.08
CA ALA A 213 -13.86 -22.51 -2.23
C ALA A 213 -12.51 -21.79 -2.03
N GLU A 214 -11.97 -21.19 -3.11
CA GLU A 214 -10.74 -20.41 -3.04
C GLU A 214 -10.94 -19.13 -2.21
N ILE A 215 -12.05 -18.43 -2.40
CA ILE A 215 -12.43 -17.25 -1.60
C ILE A 215 -12.49 -17.61 -0.11
N ALA A 216 -13.14 -18.72 0.24
CA ALA A 216 -13.23 -19.18 1.62
C ALA A 216 -11.84 -19.46 2.21
N ALA A 217 -10.98 -20.15 1.49
CA ALA A 217 -9.62 -20.46 1.92
C ALA A 217 -8.75 -19.19 2.12
N VAL A 218 -8.87 -18.22 1.22
CA VAL A 218 -8.15 -16.94 1.32
C VAL A 218 -8.66 -16.11 2.50
N LEU A 219 -9.98 -16.05 2.72
CA LEU A 219 -10.57 -15.37 3.88
C LEU A 219 -10.14 -16.04 5.19
N ASP A 220 -10.14 -17.37 5.26
CA ASP A 220 -9.67 -18.12 6.42
C ASP A 220 -8.18 -17.82 6.71
N SER A 221 -7.34 -17.84 5.69
CA SER A 221 -5.93 -17.43 5.80
C SER A 221 -5.77 -15.97 6.26
N SER A 222 -6.68 -15.07 5.88
CA SER A 222 -6.69 -13.68 6.37
C SER A 222 -7.02 -13.59 7.85
N VAL A 223 -8.01 -14.37 8.30
CA VAL A 223 -8.43 -14.43 9.72
C VAL A 223 -7.32 -14.92 10.64
N HIS A 224 -6.49 -15.86 10.17
CA HIS A 224 -5.38 -16.42 10.94
C HIS A 224 -4.06 -15.64 10.81
N ALA A 225 -4.02 -14.60 9.98
CA ALA A 225 -2.85 -13.74 9.82
C ALA A 225 -2.61 -12.88 11.08
N LYS A 226 -1.36 -12.46 11.26
CA LYS A 226 -0.93 -11.61 12.39
C LYS A 226 -0.86 -10.16 11.92
N PRO A 227 -1.83 -9.32 12.30
CA PRO A 227 -1.84 -7.92 11.88
C PRO A 227 -0.67 -7.16 12.51
N GLY A 228 0.01 -6.34 11.73
CA GLY A 228 1.10 -5.47 12.17
C GLY A 228 0.62 -4.16 12.80
N ASN A 229 -0.64 -3.78 12.58
CA ASN A 229 -1.22 -2.53 13.08
C ASN A 229 -2.74 -2.61 13.21
N ILE A 230 -3.36 -1.55 13.77
CA ILE A 230 -4.81 -1.48 13.99
C ILE A 230 -5.60 -1.52 12.67
N TYR A 231 -5.07 -0.96 11.58
CA TYR A 231 -5.74 -1.00 10.28
C TYR A 231 -5.81 -2.44 9.73
N GLU A 232 -4.72 -3.16 9.81
CA GLU A 232 -4.67 -4.57 9.40
C GLU A 232 -5.55 -5.45 10.29
N GLU A 233 -5.62 -5.16 11.61
CA GLU A 233 -6.56 -5.83 12.50
C GLU A 233 -8.01 -5.61 12.07
N ALA A 234 -8.38 -4.39 11.70
CA ALA A 234 -9.71 -4.11 11.17
C ALA A 234 -10.00 -4.87 9.87
N MET A 235 -9.00 -5.05 9.00
CA MET A 235 -9.12 -5.86 7.77
C MET A 235 -9.27 -7.34 8.08
N ARG A 236 -8.54 -7.87 9.06
CA ARG A 236 -8.70 -9.23 9.57
C ARG A 236 -10.12 -9.49 10.08
N GLN A 237 -10.68 -8.56 10.84
CA GLN A 237 -12.05 -8.63 11.32
C GLN A 237 -13.08 -8.58 10.18
N ARG A 238 -12.83 -7.77 9.13
CA ARG A 238 -13.67 -7.75 7.93
C ARG A 238 -13.67 -9.09 7.20
N ALA A 239 -12.48 -9.71 7.07
CA ALA A 239 -12.36 -11.06 6.51
C ALA A 239 -13.18 -12.08 7.32
N GLY A 240 -13.11 -12.03 8.66
CA GLY A 240 -13.88 -12.89 9.54
C GLY A 240 -15.39 -12.74 9.34
N ARG A 241 -15.90 -11.52 9.23
CA ARG A 241 -17.34 -11.28 8.97
C ARG A 241 -17.77 -11.87 7.63
N LEU A 242 -16.99 -11.71 6.59
CA LEU A 242 -17.28 -12.31 5.27
C LEU A 242 -17.23 -13.84 5.34
N LEU A 243 -16.23 -14.41 6.01
CA LEU A 243 -16.11 -15.87 6.16
C LEU A 243 -17.28 -16.48 6.89
N VAL A 244 -17.78 -15.85 7.97
CA VAL A 244 -18.98 -16.30 8.70
C VAL A 244 -20.20 -16.34 7.76
N LEU A 245 -20.46 -15.27 7.01
CA LEU A 245 -21.59 -15.23 6.07
C LEU A 245 -21.47 -16.31 4.99
N LEU A 246 -20.25 -16.54 4.50
CA LEU A 246 -19.99 -17.56 3.49
C LEU A 246 -20.22 -18.98 4.02
N ASN A 247 -19.81 -19.27 5.25
CA ASN A 247 -19.97 -20.56 5.91
C ASN A 247 -21.45 -20.84 6.29
N GLU A 248 -22.18 -19.78 6.64
CA GLU A 248 -23.63 -19.86 6.92
C GLU A 248 -24.49 -19.92 5.64
N ASN A 249 -23.86 -19.90 4.46
CA ASN A 249 -24.52 -19.85 3.15
C ASN A 249 -25.46 -18.64 2.97
N LYS A 250 -25.17 -17.53 3.65
CA LYS A 250 -25.86 -16.24 3.51
C LYS A 250 -25.30 -15.44 2.33
N VAL A 251 -25.50 -15.95 1.12
CA VAL A 251 -24.82 -15.44 -0.09
C VAL A 251 -25.17 -13.98 -0.36
N ASP A 252 -26.44 -13.60 -0.26
CA ASP A 252 -26.89 -12.23 -0.54
C ASP A 252 -26.25 -11.23 0.44
N ASP A 253 -26.25 -11.54 1.73
CA ASP A 253 -25.61 -10.71 2.77
C ASP A 253 -24.10 -10.61 2.53
N TYR A 254 -23.47 -11.74 2.14
CA TYR A 254 -22.06 -11.78 1.79
C TYR A 254 -21.74 -10.82 0.63
N ILE A 255 -22.49 -10.89 -0.47
CA ILE A 255 -22.27 -10.06 -1.65
C ILE A 255 -22.46 -8.58 -1.33
N VAL A 256 -23.52 -8.23 -0.58
CA VAL A 256 -23.77 -6.85 -0.15
C VAL A 256 -22.60 -6.31 0.67
N LEU A 257 -22.13 -7.10 1.66
CA LEU A 257 -21.02 -6.70 2.53
C LEU A 257 -19.70 -6.62 1.77
N ALA A 258 -19.43 -7.58 0.89
CA ALA A 258 -18.22 -7.58 0.05
C ALA A 258 -18.18 -6.35 -0.87
N ARG A 259 -19.28 -5.98 -1.51
CA ARG A 259 -19.38 -4.77 -2.34
C ARG A 259 -19.10 -3.50 -1.55
N ARG A 260 -19.65 -3.41 -0.32
CA ARG A 260 -19.37 -2.30 0.59
C ARG A 260 -17.87 -2.20 0.91
N TYR A 261 -17.21 -3.33 1.24
CA TYR A 261 -15.77 -3.36 1.52
C TYR A 261 -14.91 -3.06 0.28
N GLN A 262 -15.42 -3.31 -0.90
CA GLN A 262 -14.79 -2.89 -2.15
C GLN A 262 -14.95 -1.39 -2.44
N GLY A 263 -15.79 -0.66 -1.69
CA GLY A 263 -16.05 0.77 -1.89
C GLY A 263 -17.04 1.08 -3.03
N PHE A 264 -17.89 0.12 -3.39
CA PHE A 264 -19.00 0.42 -4.32
C PHE A 264 -20.10 1.19 -3.59
N PRO A 265 -20.75 2.15 -4.26
CA PRO A 265 -21.97 2.77 -3.74
C PRO A 265 -23.07 1.70 -3.61
N ASN A 266 -23.94 1.91 -2.61
CA ASN A 266 -25.09 1.04 -2.34
C ASN A 266 -26.13 1.18 -3.45
#